data_63cf658688527f4bb9c317b762cbcd69
#
_entry.id   63cf658688527f4bb9c317b762cbcd69
#
_cell.length_a   1.000
_cell.length_b   1.000
_cell.length_c   1.000
_cell.angle_alpha   90.00
_cell.angle_beta   90.00
_cell.angle_gamma   90.00
#
_symmetry.space_group_name_H-M   'P 1'
#
loop_
_entity.id
_entity.type
_entity.pdbx_description
1 polymer ?
#
loop_
_entity_poly.entity_id
_entity_poly.type
_entity_poly.pdbx_seq_one_letter_code
_entity_poly.pdbx_strand_id
1 'polypeptide(L)'
;MREHQKFFSVRNAKTGRIERFITVANRTTVDNGATILTGNQKVLSARLADAKFFWENDLRVAKSDMSVWLKSLENVTFHNKLGTQAELVNRMATLAHKLAPAVGADPDMAEKAARLAKADLSSEMVYEFPELQGLMGRYYIEASGEDAQIAAAAEEHYAPLGPSDDVPKAPVSITVSLAEKLEKLNGFWSIDEKPTGSKDPFALRRAALGIIRIAIENDLAISLNTVMLTEHAKDLLSFFHDRLKVYLKDQGIRHDIIDACIAMDGNDDINLLVKRARALSETLKTDDGKNLIQGFKRANNILSQAEAGDGVEYSYGADVKFAETEEERNLFGALDTSEVKIKPAMVAQDFASAMSAMATLRTPIDAFFEAVQINSDNPTVRRNRLNLLSRIRTVCSSVADLTKIEG
;
A
#
# COMPACT_ATOMS: atom_id res chain seq x y z
N MET A 1 18.54 27.42 -7.36
CA MET A 1 19.42 27.85 -8.47
C MET A 1 19.19 27.04 -9.74
N ARG A 2 19.03 25.73 -9.72
CA ARG A 2 18.84 24.89 -10.92
C ARG A 2 17.60 25.30 -11.73
N GLU A 3 16.46 25.43 -11.10
CA GLU A 3 15.17 25.66 -11.77
C GLU A 3 15.04 27.07 -12.33
N HIS A 4 15.36 28.09 -11.54
CA HIS A 4 15.13 29.49 -11.90
C HIS A 4 16.34 30.18 -12.54
N GLN A 5 17.57 29.84 -12.12
CA GLN A 5 18.80 30.51 -12.57
C GLN A 5 19.63 29.61 -13.49
N LYS A 6 19.19 28.40 -13.81
CA LYS A 6 19.86 27.46 -14.74
C LYS A 6 21.34 27.20 -14.40
N PHE A 7 21.62 26.99 -13.10
CA PHE A 7 22.93 26.53 -12.65
C PHE A 7 22.90 24.97 -12.59
N PHE A 8 23.86 24.35 -13.24
CA PHE A 8 24.03 22.90 -13.27
C PHE A 8 25.38 22.53 -12.64
N SER A 9 25.37 21.59 -11.72
CA SER A 9 26.59 21.06 -11.11
C SER A 9 27.28 20.06 -12.03
N VAL A 10 28.64 20.15 -12.12
CA VAL A 10 29.46 19.16 -12.81
C VAL A 10 30.25 18.38 -11.80
N ARG A 11 30.03 17.09 -11.76
CA ARG A 11 30.69 16.14 -10.86
C ARG A 11 31.93 15.55 -11.54
N ASN A 12 32.98 15.38 -10.76
CA ASN A 12 34.13 14.57 -11.18
C ASN A 12 33.70 13.08 -11.15
N ALA A 13 33.85 12.40 -12.28
CA ALA A 13 33.44 10.99 -12.42
C ALA A 13 34.21 10.01 -11.50
N LYS A 14 35.44 10.38 -11.08
CA LYS A 14 36.25 9.52 -10.21
C LYS A 14 35.99 9.75 -8.72
N THR A 15 35.71 10.99 -8.31
CA THR A 15 35.56 11.33 -6.87
C THR A 15 34.12 11.57 -6.46
N GLY A 16 33.17 11.70 -7.41
CA GLY A 16 31.79 12.05 -7.16
C GLY A 16 31.59 13.51 -6.70
N ARG A 17 32.66 14.27 -6.45
CA ARG A 17 32.60 15.64 -5.95
C ARG A 17 32.15 16.61 -7.02
N ILE A 18 31.40 17.65 -6.64
CA ILE A 18 31.07 18.79 -7.49
C ILE A 18 32.31 19.69 -7.59
N GLU A 19 32.85 19.84 -8.79
CA GLU A 19 34.06 20.62 -9.01
C GLU A 19 33.83 21.83 -9.89
N ARG A 20 32.79 21.82 -10.71
CA ARG A 20 32.49 22.89 -11.65
C ARG A 20 30.97 23.10 -11.73
N PHE A 21 30.59 24.21 -12.36
CA PHE A 21 29.21 24.49 -12.68
C PHE A 21 29.07 24.97 -14.13
N ILE A 22 27.90 24.80 -14.70
CA ILE A 22 27.51 25.33 -15.99
C ILE A 22 26.34 26.28 -15.77
N THR A 23 26.39 27.46 -16.38
CA THR A 23 25.25 28.37 -16.46
C THR A 23 24.87 28.63 -17.90
N VAL A 24 23.59 28.87 -18.15
CA VAL A 24 23.09 29.18 -19.49
C VAL A 24 22.77 30.66 -19.55
N ALA A 25 23.53 31.39 -20.35
CA ALA A 25 23.23 32.77 -20.70
C ALA A 25 22.38 32.81 -21.99
N ASN A 26 21.31 33.60 -21.98
CA ASN A 26 20.42 33.77 -23.14
C ASN A 26 20.83 35.00 -23.97
N ARG A 27 22.07 35.47 -23.84
CA ARG A 27 22.60 36.68 -24.47
C ARG A 27 24.00 36.42 -24.97
N THR A 28 24.28 36.83 -26.22
CA THR A 28 25.64 36.92 -26.75
C THR A 28 26.26 38.22 -26.29
N THR A 29 27.49 38.17 -25.78
CA THR A 29 28.24 39.32 -25.28
C THR A 29 29.54 39.50 -26.06
N VAL A 30 30.06 40.72 -26.09
CA VAL A 30 31.33 41.08 -26.80
C VAL A 30 32.54 40.36 -26.19
N ASP A 31 32.47 40.04 -24.89
CA ASP A 31 33.51 39.38 -24.10
C ASP A 31 33.32 37.84 -23.99
N ASN A 32 32.54 37.25 -24.86
CA ASN A 32 32.20 35.82 -24.84
C ASN A 32 31.68 35.32 -23.47
N GLY A 33 30.97 36.17 -22.72
CA GLY A 33 30.37 35.82 -21.45
C GLY A 33 31.29 35.92 -20.22
N ALA A 34 32.50 36.45 -20.33
CA ALA A 34 33.46 36.52 -19.22
C ALA A 34 32.94 37.35 -18.04
N THR A 35 32.29 38.49 -18.28
CA THR A 35 31.67 39.32 -17.24
C THR A 35 30.48 38.55 -16.56
N ILE A 36 29.65 37.86 -17.35
CA ILE A 36 28.53 37.06 -16.83
C ILE A 36 29.08 35.94 -15.96
N LEU A 37 30.09 35.20 -16.41
CA LEU A 37 30.71 34.12 -15.65
C LEU A 37 31.29 34.65 -14.32
N THR A 38 32.01 35.77 -14.32
CA THR A 38 32.53 36.37 -13.10
C THR A 38 31.41 36.76 -12.12
N GLY A 39 30.33 37.35 -12.63
CA GLY A 39 29.15 37.67 -11.84
C GLY A 39 28.51 36.41 -11.21
N ASN A 40 28.32 35.36 -12.02
CA ASN A 40 27.77 34.08 -11.53
C ASN A 40 28.67 33.39 -10.50
N GLN A 41 29.99 33.47 -10.66
CA GLN A 41 30.95 32.97 -9.66
C GLN A 41 30.82 33.70 -8.33
N LYS A 42 30.67 35.03 -8.34
CA LYS A 42 30.48 35.84 -7.11
C LYS A 42 29.18 35.45 -6.41
N VAL A 43 28.07 35.32 -7.15
CA VAL A 43 26.78 34.89 -6.60
C VAL A 43 26.87 33.49 -5.99
N LEU A 44 27.47 32.54 -6.71
CA LEU A 44 27.66 31.19 -6.21
C LEU A 44 28.53 31.15 -4.94
N SER A 45 29.64 31.91 -4.93
CA SER A 45 30.50 31.96 -3.75
C SER A 45 29.81 32.56 -2.53
N ALA A 46 29.00 33.61 -2.70
CA ALA A 46 28.19 34.18 -1.62
C ALA A 46 27.20 33.13 -1.07
N ARG A 47 26.43 32.44 -1.94
CA ARG A 47 25.46 31.41 -1.54
C ARG A 47 26.14 30.23 -0.85
N LEU A 48 27.31 29.81 -1.27
CA LEU A 48 28.07 28.76 -0.60
C LEU A 48 28.62 29.19 0.77
N ALA A 49 29.00 30.48 0.91
CA ALA A 49 29.41 31.03 2.18
C ALA A 49 28.26 31.09 3.19
N ASP A 50 27.06 31.51 2.75
CA ASP A 50 25.85 31.52 3.55
C ASP A 50 25.48 30.09 3.99
N ALA A 51 25.45 29.13 3.04
CA ALA A 51 25.18 27.73 3.36
C ALA A 51 26.19 27.14 4.33
N LYS A 52 27.47 27.48 4.23
CA LYS A 52 28.49 27.04 5.20
C LYS A 52 28.21 27.61 6.59
N PHE A 53 27.85 28.89 6.66
CA PHE A 53 27.52 29.54 7.93
C PHE A 53 26.31 28.87 8.61
N PHE A 54 25.22 28.64 7.88
CA PHE A 54 24.05 27.92 8.39
C PHE A 54 24.40 26.50 8.85
N TRP A 55 25.17 25.76 8.05
CA TRP A 55 25.67 24.44 8.41
C TRP A 55 26.43 24.42 9.73
N GLU A 56 27.37 25.36 9.93
CA GLU A 56 28.19 25.46 11.13
C GLU A 56 27.34 25.81 12.38
N ASN A 57 26.34 26.67 12.22
CA ASN A 57 25.40 27.03 13.26
C ASN A 57 24.52 25.83 13.66
N ASP A 58 23.90 25.21 12.66
CA ASP A 58 23.02 24.08 12.83
C ASP A 58 23.75 22.88 13.47
N LEU A 59 24.99 22.60 13.05
CA LEU A 59 25.82 21.55 13.67
C LEU A 59 26.11 21.81 15.15
N ARG A 60 26.24 23.05 15.57
CA ARG A 60 26.42 23.36 16.99
C ARG A 60 25.16 23.00 17.79
N VAL A 61 23.98 23.35 17.26
CA VAL A 61 22.70 22.99 17.89
C VAL A 61 22.55 21.47 17.91
N ALA A 62 22.73 20.80 16.77
CA ALA A 62 22.58 19.34 16.67
C ALA A 62 23.47 18.58 17.65
N LYS A 63 24.73 19.02 17.85
CA LYS A 63 25.68 18.39 18.77
C LYS A 63 25.45 18.73 20.24
N SER A 64 24.79 19.85 20.53
CA SER A 64 24.53 20.28 21.91
C SER A 64 23.19 19.80 22.42
N ASP A 65 22.10 20.20 21.78
CA ASP A 65 20.74 19.86 22.19
C ASP A 65 19.71 20.12 21.05
N MET A 66 19.29 19.07 20.39
CA MET A 66 18.26 19.14 19.35
C MET A 66 16.85 19.42 19.90
N SER A 67 16.63 19.34 21.22
CA SER A 67 15.32 19.61 21.82
C SER A 67 14.87 21.06 21.56
N VAL A 68 15.81 21.98 21.34
CA VAL A 68 15.54 23.37 20.96
C VAL A 68 14.77 23.41 19.63
N TRP A 69 15.16 22.61 18.64
CA TRP A 69 14.44 22.53 17.36
C TRP A 69 13.07 21.87 17.51
N LEU A 70 12.97 20.78 18.29
CA LEU A 70 11.69 20.13 18.54
C LEU A 70 10.71 21.10 19.20
N LYS A 71 11.15 21.90 20.15
CA LYS A 71 10.33 22.94 20.77
C LYS A 71 9.92 24.03 19.77
N SER A 72 10.79 24.39 18.85
CA SER A 72 10.49 25.39 17.82
C SER A 72 9.39 24.94 16.87
N LEU A 73 9.18 23.61 16.68
CA LEU A 73 8.07 23.06 15.90
C LEU A 73 6.68 23.37 16.47
N GLU A 74 6.58 23.76 17.75
CA GLU A 74 5.34 24.26 18.35
C GLU A 74 4.84 25.57 17.69
N ASN A 75 5.74 26.32 17.07
CA ASN A 75 5.44 27.56 16.37
C ASN A 75 5.29 27.38 14.84
N VAL A 76 5.53 26.17 14.32
CA VAL A 76 5.39 25.84 12.90
C VAL A 76 4.02 25.20 12.68
N THR A 77 3.13 25.90 11.97
CA THR A 77 1.79 25.39 11.66
C THR A 77 1.90 24.24 10.65
N PHE A 78 1.35 23.06 11.02
CA PHE A 78 1.12 21.97 10.07
C PHE A 78 -0.13 22.25 9.25
N HIS A 79 -1.26 22.51 9.93
CA HIS A 79 -2.52 22.90 9.32
C HIS A 79 -3.39 23.62 10.35
N ASN A 80 -4.16 24.66 9.94
CA ASN A 80 -4.92 25.51 10.85
C ASN A 80 -5.88 24.74 11.78
N LYS A 81 -6.44 23.61 11.32
CA LYS A 81 -7.37 22.77 12.12
C LYS A 81 -6.68 21.55 12.75
N LEU A 82 -5.49 21.18 12.29
CA LEU A 82 -4.77 19.97 12.74
C LEU A 82 -3.59 20.32 13.66
N GLY A 83 -3.35 21.60 13.88
CA GLY A 83 -2.36 22.10 14.81
C GLY A 83 -0.97 22.29 14.21
N THR A 84 0.05 22.16 15.06
CA THR A 84 1.45 22.44 14.77
C THR A 84 2.21 21.21 14.28
N GLN A 85 3.44 21.42 13.77
CA GLN A 85 4.34 20.32 13.44
C GLN A 85 4.73 19.50 14.68
N ALA A 86 4.85 20.13 15.86
CA ALA A 86 5.12 19.40 17.11
C ALA A 86 3.96 18.45 17.48
N GLU A 87 2.73 18.86 17.30
CA GLU A 87 1.56 18.00 17.54
C GLU A 87 1.50 16.85 16.52
N LEU A 88 1.79 17.11 15.23
CA LEU A 88 1.90 16.06 14.23
C LEU A 88 3.00 15.04 14.60
N VAL A 89 4.19 15.50 14.95
CA VAL A 89 5.32 14.66 15.35
C VAL A 89 4.98 13.79 16.56
N ASN A 90 4.26 14.32 17.55
CA ASN A 90 3.83 13.55 18.71
C ASN A 90 2.84 12.43 18.32
N ARG A 91 1.89 12.70 17.43
CA ARG A 91 0.97 11.67 16.92
C ARG A 91 1.72 10.63 16.08
N MET A 92 2.64 11.07 15.20
CA MET A 92 3.50 10.18 14.42
C MET A 92 4.31 9.25 15.32
N ALA A 93 4.91 9.76 16.39
CA ALA A 93 5.70 8.99 17.33
C ALA A 93 4.88 7.90 18.02
N THR A 94 3.70 8.24 18.51
CA THR A 94 2.78 7.28 19.13
C THR A 94 2.35 6.19 18.13
N LEU A 95 2.07 6.57 16.88
CA LEU A 95 1.67 5.62 15.84
C LEU A 95 2.86 4.76 15.39
N ALA A 96 4.07 5.33 15.29
CA ALA A 96 5.28 4.58 14.95
C ALA A 96 5.58 3.50 15.99
N HIS A 97 5.49 3.82 17.27
CA HIS A 97 5.64 2.84 18.36
C HIS A 97 4.65 1.68 18.20
N LYS A 98 3.38 1.98 17.90
CA LYS A 98 2.33 0.97 17.70
C LYS A 98 2.55 0.12 16.45
N LEU A 99 3.05 0.70 15.35
CA LEU A 99 3.28 0.01 14.08
C LEU A 99 4.56 -0.83 14.07
N ALA A 100 5.56 -0.46 14.86
CA ALA A 100 6.89 -1.06 14.83
C ALA A 100 6.90 -2.59 14.88
N PRO A 101 6.13 -3.28 15.76
CA PRO A 101 6.12 -4.75 15.81
C PRO A 101 5.66 -5.39 14.50
N ALA A 102 4.68 -4.81 13.80
CA ALA A 102 4.16 -5.33 12.53
C ALA A 102 5.16 -5.19 11.37
N VAL A 103 6.12 -4.28 11.51
CA VAL A 103 7.19 -4.02 10.52
C VAL A 103 8.49 -4.75 10.89
N GLY A 104 8.59 -5.26 12.13
CA GLY A 104 9.82 -5.86 12.65
C GLY A 104 10.86 -4.82 13.12
N ALA A 105 10.41 -3.60 13.47
CA ALA A 105 11.23 -2.56 14.06
C ALA A 105 11.16 -2.60 15.60
N ASP A 106 12.19 -2.06 16.26
CA ASP A 106 12.14 -1.78 17.69
C ASP A 106 11.19 -0.59 17.96
N PRO A 107 10.18 -0.73 18.85
CA PRO A 107 9.18 0.31 19.09
C PRO A 107 9.76 1.62 19.62
N ASP A 108 10.71 1.55 20.57
CA ASP A 108 11.31 2.74 21.17
C ASP A 108 12.21 3.47 20.18
N MET A 109 12.93 2.72 19.34
CA MET A 109 13.74 3.29 18.26
C MET A 109 12.86 3.96 17.19
N ALA A 110 11.76 3.34 16.80
CA ALA A 110 10.81 3.89 15.83
C ALA A 110 10.12 5.15 16.37
N GLU A 111 9.72 5.16 17.64
CA GLU A 111 9.17 6.34 18.31
C GLU A 111 10.18 7.49 18.32
N LYS A 112 11.43 7.21 18.74
CA LYS A 112 12.49 8.21 18.78
C LYS A 112 12.80 8.76 17.39
N ALA A 113 12.88 7.89 16.38
CA ALA A 113 13.08 8.28 14.99
C ALA A 113 11.96 9.20 14.49
N ALA A 114 10.70 8.87 14.78
CA ALA A 114 9.55 9.72 14.43
C ALA A 114 9.59 11.09 15.13
N ARG A 115 10.01 11.15 16.38
CA ARG A 115 10.19 12.43 17.12
C ARG A 115 11.24 13.33 16.50
N LEU A 116 12.33 12.77 15.97
CA LEU A 116 13.43 13.52 15.40
C LEU A 116 13.27 13.79 13.90
N ALA A 117 12.39 13.05 13.21
CA ALA A 117 12.27 13.03 11.75
C ALA A 117 12.05 14.41 11.09
N LYS A 118 11.47 15.35 11.82
CA LYS A 118 11.15 16.71 11.31
C LYS A 118 11.88 17.83 12.06
N ALA A 119 12.89 17.49 12.87
CA ALA A 119 13.66 18.48 13.65
C ALA A 119 14.35 19.51 12.76
N ASP A 120 14.82 19.09 11.57
CA ASP A 120 15.51 19.94 10.60
C ASP A 120 14.65 21.05 9.99
N LEU A 121 13.32 20.97 10.07
CA LEU A 121 12.42 22.06 9.66
C LEU A 121 12.63 23.33 10.50
N SER A 122 13.29 23.25 11.65
CA SER A 122 13.66 24.38 12.50
C SER A 122 15.11 24.82 12.31
N SER A 123 15.88 24.18 11.40
CA SER A 123 17.25 24.55 11.11
C SER A 123 17.34 25.75 10.16
N GLU A 124 18.43 26.52 10.25
CA GLU A 124 18.69 27.66 9.36
C GLU A 124 18.86 27.19 7.92
N MET A 125 19.52 26.06 7.71
CA MET A 125 19.76 25.47 6.39
C MET A 125 18.45 25.12 5.68
N VAL A 126 17.51 24.44 6.35
CA VAL A 126 16.24 24.02 5.74
C VAL A 126 15.29 25.22 5.59
N TYR A 127 15.38 26.22 6.46
CA TYR A 127 14.64 27.46 6.31
C TYR A 127 15.02 28.20 5.01
N GLU A 128 16.31 28.28 4.69
CA GLU A 128 16.80 28.93 3.45
C GLU A 128 16.68 28.00 2.23
N PHE A 129 16.84 26.67 2.41
CA PHE A 129 16.81 25.66 1.36
C PHE A 129 15.82 24.54 1.70
N PRO A 130 14.49 24.76 1.57
CA PRO A 130 13.47 23.81 1.97
C PRO A 130 13.55 22.46 1.26
N GLU A 131 14.15 22.42 0.06
CA GLU A 131 14.37 21.19 -0.68
C GLU A 131 15.39 20.22 -0.03
N LEU A 132 16.12 20.68 0.97
CA LEU A 132 17.08 19.85 1.73
C LEU A 132 16.47 19.21 2.96
N GLN A 133 15.16 19.43 3.23
CA GLN A 133 14.49 18.77 4.35
C GLN A 133 14.64 17.25 4.26
N GLY A 134 14.79 16.62 5.39
CA GLY A 134 15.05 15.18 5.53
C GLY A 134 16.52 14.84 5.38
N LEU A 135 17.15 15.21 4.27
CA LEU A 135 18.59 15.00 4.08
C LEU A 135 19.41 15.72 5.16
N MET A 136 19.08 16.96 5.46
CA MET A 136 19.75 17.72 6.53
C MET A 136 19.42 17.14 7.90
N GLY A 137 18.17 16.71 8.10
CA GLY A 137 17.76 15.98 9.30
C GLY A 137 18.64 14.76 9.57
N ARG A 138 18.88 13.94 8.57
CA ARG A 138 19.81 12.82 8.66
C ARG A 138 21.20 13.24 9.13
N TYR A 139 21.82 14.23 8.46
CA TYR A 139 23.16 14.68 8.82
C TYR A 139 23.24 15.25 10.24
N TYR A 140 22.22 15.98 10.70
CA TYR A 140 22.19 16.53 12.05
C TYR A 140 22.00 15.46 13.11
N ILE A 141 21.14 14.48 12.86
CA ILE A 141 20.91 13.34 13.76
C ILE A 141 22.17 12.46 13.84
N GLU A 142 22.85 12.19 12.72
CA GLU A 142 24.15 11.51 12.72
C GLU A 142 25.20 12.31 13.55
N ALA A 143 25.24 13.62 13.38
CA ALA A 143 26.18 14.48 14.09
C ALA A 143 25.90 14.59 15.60
N SER A 144 24.66 14.36 16.05
CA SER A 144 24.29 14.30 17.47
C SER A 144 24.71 12.99 18.15
N GLY A 145 25.16 11.99 17.38
CA GLY A 145 25.60 10.69 17.89
C GLY A 145 24.48 9.67 18.06
N GLU A 146 23.31 9.91 17.46
CA GLU A 146 22.21 8.96 17.45
C GLU A 146 22.47 7.76 16.54
N ASP A 147 21.68 6.71 16.70
CA ASP A 147 21.76 5.52 15.85
C ASP A 147 21.54 5.84 14.37
N ALA A 148 22.30 5.19 13.51
CA ALA A 148 22.25 5.41 12.07
C ALA A 148 20.87 5.12 11.46
N GLN A 149 20.08 4.20 12.04
CA GLN A 149 18.72 3.90 11.56
C GLN A 149 17.76 5.05 11.91
N ILE A 150 17.94 5.69 13.06
CA ILE A 150 17.17 6.89 13.45
C ILE A 150 17.50 8.03 12.48
N ALA A 151 18.76 8.24 12.17
CA ALA A 151 19.19 9.26 11.24
C ALA A 151 18.66 9.02 9.82
N ALA A 152 18.77 7.80 9.31
CA ALA A 152 18.26 7.43 7.99
C ALA A 152 16.74 7.67 7.87
N ALA A 153 15.98 7.38 8.92
CA ALA A 153 14.53 7.58 8.93
C ALA A 153 14.13 9.05 8.72
N ALA A 154 14.95 10.02 9.13
CA ALA A 154 14.69 11.43 8.90
C ALA A 154 14.69 11.82 7.40
N GLU A 155 15.50 11.17 6.58
CA GLU A 155 15.50 11.34 5.12
C GLU A 155 14.44 10.47 4.46
N GLU A 156 14.39 9.20 4.83
CA GLU A 156 13.63 8.17 4.13
C GLU A 156 12.12 8.20 4.41
N HIS A 157 11.67 8.82 5.54
CA HIS A 157 10.23 8.84 5.86
C HIS A 157 9.39 9.61 4.84
N TYR A 158 9.95 10.52 4.08
CA TYR A 158 9.25 11.20 2.99
C TYR A 158 8.96 10.27 1.80
N ALA A 159 9.79 9.24 1.59
CA ALA A 159 9.65 8.32 0.47
C ALA A 159 8.46 7.35 0.66
N PRO A 160 7.82 6.92 -0.46
CA PRO A 160 7.95 7.45 -1.79
C PRO A 160 7.16 8.76 -1.96
N LEU A 161 7.69 9.73 -2.70
CA LEU A 161 7.00 10.98 -3.07
C LEU A 161 6.21 10.83 -4.38
N GLY A 162 6.64 9.93 -5.25
CA GLY A 162 6.05 9.68 -6.56
C GLY A 162 5.91 8.18 -6.87
N PRO A 163 5.25 7.86 -7.98
CA PRO A 163 4.98 6.45 -8.35
C PRO A 163 6.24 5.65 -8.73
N SER A 164 7.31 6.33 -9.13
CA SER A 164 8.58 5.71 -9.56
C SER A 164 9.70 5.77 -8.51
N ASP A 165 9.46 6.43 -7.37
CA ASP A 165 10.48 6.55 -6.32
C ASP A 165 10.64 5.22 -5.59
N ASP A 166 11.83 4.96 -5.07
CA ASP A 166 12.07 3.82 -4.20
C ASP A 166 11.29 3.96 -2.88
N VAL A 167 10.83 2.84 -2.35
CA VAL A 167 10.24 2.77 -1.01
C VAL A 167 11.33 2.49 0.03
N PRO A 168 11.20 2.97 1.27
CA PRO A 168 12.13 2.63 2.35
C PRO A 168 12.16 1.11 2.57
N LYS A 169 13.36 0.59 2.95
CA LYS A 169 13.59 -0.83 3.16
C LYS A 169 13.99 -1.17 4.59
N ALA A 170 14.57 -0.22 5.32
CA ALA A 170 14.92 -0.42 6.73
C ALA A 170 13.67 -0.35 7.61
N PRO A 171 13.49 -1.28 8.59
CA PRO A 171 12.27 -1.35 9.39
C PRO A 171 11.90 -0.03 10.10
N VAL A 172 12.88 0.70 10.66
CA VAL A 172 12.63 1.99 11.30
C VAL A 172 12.13 3.03 10.30
N SER A 173 12.77 3.15 9.14
CA SER A 173 12.35 4.08 8.08
C SER A 173 10.97 3.75 7.52
N ILE A 174 10.68 2.45 7.32
CA ILE A 174 9.34 1.97 6.93
C ILE A 174 8.30 2.44 7.94
N THR A 175 8.56 2.19 9.22
CA THR A 175 7.63 2.50 10.32
C THR A 175 7.33 4.00 10.39
N VAL A 176 8.35 4.85 10.32
CA VAL A 176 8.18 6.32 10.38
C VAL A 176 7.47 6.84 9.12
N SER A 177 7.78 6.29 7.95
CA SER A 177 7.10 6.65 6.69
C SER A 177 5.62 6.29 6.71
N LEU A 178 5.27 5.10 7.21
CA LEU A 178 3.88 4.69 7.39
C LEU A 178 3.16 5.59 8.40
N ALA A 179 3.80 5.87 9.54
CA ALA A 179 3.22 6.72 10.59
C ALA A 179 2.92 8.14 10.07
N GLU A 180 3.84 8.76 9.34
CA GLU A 180 3.62 10.10 8.75
C GLU A 180 2.45 10.12 7.76
N LYS A 181 2.40 9.15 6.85
CA LYS A 181 1.37 9.10 5.83
C LYS A 181 0.00 8.74 6.40
N LEU A 182 -0.07 7.84 7.39
CA LEU A 182 -1.30 7.48 8.08
C LEU A 182 -1.83 8.63 8.94
N GLU A 183 -0.96 9.31 9.72
CA GLU A 183 -1.35 10.48 10.50
C GLU A 183 -1.89 11.61 9.62
N LYS A 184 -1.27 11.81 8.48
CA LYS A 184 -1.75 12.78 7.49
C LYS A 184 -3.16 12.42 6.99
N LEU A 185 -3.39 11.16 6.60
CA LEU A 185 -4.70 10.70 6.13
C LEU A 185 -5.75 10.79 7.24
N ASN A 186 -5.47 10.25 8.43
CA ASN A 186 -6.37 10.31 9.58
C ASN A 186 -6.74 11.78 9.93
N GLY A 187 -5.76 12.67 9.98
CA GLY A 187 -5.97 14.07 10.28
C GLY A 187 -6.88 14.76 9.26
N PHE A 188 -6.61 14.64 7.97
CA PHE A 188 -7.43 15.28 6.95
C PHE A 188 -8.84 14.67 6.82
N TRP A 189 -9.01 13.37 7.11
CA TRP A 189 -10.33 12.75 7.22
C TRP A 189 -11.12 13.27 8.40
N SER A 190 -10.48 13.50 9.56
CA SER A 190 -11.14 14.02 10.77
C SER A 190 -11.72 15.43 10.61
N ILE A 191 -11.18 16.21 9.69
CA ILE A 191 -11.64 17.58 9.39
C ILE A 191 -12.43 17.69 8.07
N ASP A 192 -12.75 16.55 7.44
CA ASP A 192 -13.48 16.41 6.17
C ASP A 192 -12.82 17.16 4.98
N GLU A 193 -11.49 17.30 4.99
CA GLU A 193 -10.73 17.91 3.90
C GLU A 193 -10.16 16.83 2.96
N LYS A 194 -11.05 16.10 2.30
CA LYS A 194 -10.76 14.98 1.42
C LYS A 194 -10.46 15.41 -0.02
N PRO A 195 -9.74 14.63 -0.82
CA PRO A 195 -9.54 14.91 -2.24
C PRO A 195 -10.87 14.85 -3.00
N THR A 196 -11.12 15.86 -3.85
CA THR A 196 -12.34 15.93 -4.68
C THR A 196 -11.99 16.12 -6.15
N GLY A 197 -12.51 15.29 -7.04
CA GLY A 197 -12.22 15.36 -8.49
C GLY A 197 -10.71 15.40 -8.77
N SER A 198 -10.21 16.43 -9.43
CA SER A 198 -8.77 16.63 -9.70
C SER A 198 -8.03 17.35 -8.55
N LYS A 199 -8.73 17.88 -7.55
CA LYS A 199 -8.13 18.66 -6.46
C LYS A 199 -7.62 17.75 -5.35
N ASP A 200 -6.33 17.88 -5.04
CA ASP A 200 -5.66 17.19 -3.94
C ASP A 200 -4.51 18.06 -3.39
N PRO A 201 -4.85 19.20 -2.75
CA PRO A 201 -3.85 20.19 -2.32
C PRO A 201 -2.89 19.64 -1.27
N PHE A 202 -3.31 18.61 -0.52
CA PHE A 202 -2.51 18.00 0.54
C PHE A 202 -1.84 16.70 0.11
N ALA A 203 -1.94 16.31 -1.17
CA ALA A 203 -1.34 15.10 -1.73
C ALA A 203 -1.75 13.81 -1.00
N LEU A 204 -3.01 13.70 -0.60
CA LEU A 204 -3.56 12.54 0.14
C LEU A 204 -3.60 11.27 -0.73
N ARG A 205 -3.84 11.41 -2.05
CA ARG A 205 -3.76 10.28 -2.98
C ARG A 205 -2.35 9.70 -3.05
N ARG A 206 -1.32 10.58 -3.03
CA ARG A 206 0.08 10.15 -3.00
C ARG A 206 0.42 9.49 -1.68
N ALA A 207 -0.08 10.00 -0.55
CA ALA A 207 0.10 9.38 0.76
C ALA A 207 -0.49 7.96 0.80
N ALA A 208 -1.72 7.77 0.34
CA ALA A 208 -2.35 6.45 0.28
C ALA A 208 -1.61 5.50 -0.66
N LEU A 209 -1.22 5.95 -1.87
CA LEU A 209 -0.42 5.15 -2.78
C LEU A 209 0.95 4.79 -2.19
N GLY A 210 1.56 5.71 -1.44
CA GLY A 210 2.82 5.47 -0.73
C GLY A 210 2.67 4.33 0.30
N ILE A 211 1.62 4.32 1.10
CA ILE A 211 1.32 3.24 2.06
C ILE A 211 1.10 1.92 1.33
N ILE A 212 0.30 1.92 0.24
CA ILE A 212 0.06 0.73 -0.59
C ILE A 212 1.38 0.15 -1.09
N ARG A 213 2.24 0.98 -1.67
CA ARG A 213 3.54 0.53 -2.20
C ARG A 213 4.46 0.02 -1.10
N ILE A 214 4.56 0.72 0.03
CA ILE A 214 5.38 0.30 1.17
C ILE A 214 4.92 -1.07 1.66
N ALA A 215 3.62 -1.29 1.81
CA ALA A 215 3.07 -2.58 2.26
C ALA A 215 3.39 -3.72 1.27
N ILE A 216 3.16 -3.50 -0.03
CA ILE A 216 3.36 -4.52 -1.06
C ILE A 216 4.85 -4.82 -1.29
N GLU A 217 5.70 -3.79 -1.41
CA GLU A 217 7.11 -3.95 -1.78
C GLU A 217 8.00 -4.44 -0.62
N ASN A 218 7.48 -4.41 0.62
CA ASN A 218 8.13 -4.96 1.81
C ASN A 218 7.38 -6.17 2.39
N ASP A 219 6.37 -6.69 1.70
CA ASP A 219 5.57 -7.87 2.12
C ASP A 219 4.97 -7.74 3.53
N LEU A 220 4.43 -6.57 3.88
CA LEU A 220 3.93 -6.27 5.20
C LEU A 220 2.46 -6.67 5.36
N ALA A 221 2.15 -7.37 6.45
CA ALA A 221 0.77 -7.67 6.87
C ALA A 221 0.32 -6.60 7.88
N ILE A 222 -0.40 -5.59 7.40
CA ILE A 222 -0.91 -4.48 8.22
C ILE A 222 -2.41 -4.35 8.02
N SER A 223 -3.17 -4.57 9.10
CA SER A 223 -4.59 -4.25 9.14
C SER A 223 -4.78 -2.73 9.26
N LEU A 224 -5.25 -2.10 8.20
CA LEU A 224 -5.51 -0.65 8.19
C LEU A 224 -6.56 -0.25 9.23
N ASN A 225 -7.56 -1.09 9.49
CA ASN A 225 -8.60 -0.83 10.51
C ASN A 225 -8.03 -0.65 11.92
N THR A 226 -6.87 -1.23 12.22
CA THR A 226 -6.23 -1.09 13.56
C THR A 226 -5.52 0.24 13.75
N VAL A 227 -5.23 0.97 12.67
CA VAL A 227 -4.43 2.20 12.66
C VAL A 227 -5.19 3.43 12.16
N MET A 228 -6.39 3.23 11.61
CA MET A 228 -7.30 4.31 11.25
C MET A 228 -8.16 4.74 12.45
N LEU A 229 -8.60 6.01 12.44
CA LEU A 229 -9.61 6.49 13.40
C LEU A 229 -10.94 5.80 13.11
N THR A 230 -11.53 5.18 14.13
CA THR A 230 -12.72 4.31 14.01
C THR A 230 -13.91 4.97 13.34
N GLU A 231 -14.16 6.24 13.61
CA GLU A 231 -15.26 7.02 13.05
C GLU A 231 -15.18 7.25 11.54
N HIS A 232 -13.96 7.22 10.96
CA HIS A 232 -13.70 7.46 9.55
C HIS A 232 -13.13 6.23 8.83
N ALA A 233 -12.87 5.14 9.54
CA ALA A 233 -12.16 3.97 9.01
C ALA A 233 -12.81 3.40 7.74
N LYS A 234 -14.13 3.28 7.70
CA LYS A 234 -14.84 2.73 6.54
C LYS A 234 -14.68 3.57 5.27
N ASP A 235 -14.77 4.88 5.38
CA ASP A 235 -14.64 5.80 4.25
C ASP A 235 -13.17 5.89 3.79
N LEU A 236 -12.24 5.96 4.73
CA LEU A 236 -10.81 5.95 4.43
C LEU A 236 -10.37 4.62 3.80
N LEU A 237 -10.88 3.47 4.26
CA LEU A 237 -10.62 2.17 3.66
C LEU A 237 -11.15 2.11 2.21
N SER A 238 -12.35 2.63 1.96
CA SER A 238 -12.90 2.76 0.61
C SER A 238 -11.97 3.57 -0.31
N PHE A 239 -11.41 4.67 0.22
CA PHE A 239 -10.44 5.48 -0.52
C PHE A 239 -9.13 4.71 -0.82
N PHE A 240 -8.64 3.88 0.11
CA PHE A 240 -7.51 2.98 -0.16
C PHE A 240 -7.83 1.97 -1.26
N HIS A 241 -9.02 1.35 -1.21
CA HIS A 241 -9.46 0.42 -2.25
C HIS A 241 -9.51 1.08 -3.63
N ASP A 242 -10.00 2.31 -3.73
CA ASP A 242 -10.01 3.04 -5.01
C ASP A 242 -8.59 3.32 -5.53
N ARG A 243 -7.64 3.63 -4.66
CA ARG A 243 -6.23 3.83 -5.06
C ARG A 243 -5.58 2.51 -5.45
N LEU A 244 -5.89 1.43 -4.72
CA LEU A 244 -5.41 0.09 -5.04
C LEU A 244 -5.94 -0.41 -6.39
N LYS A 245 -7.22 -0.14 -6.70
CA LYS A 245 -7.80 -0.47 -8.03
C LYS A 245 -7.01 0.18 -9.17
N VAL A 246 -6.67 1.46 -9.03
CA VAL A 246 -5.84 2.14 -10.05
C VAL A 246 -4.47 1.48 -10.16
N TYR A 247 -3.79 1.26 -9.03
CA TYR A 247 -2.46 0.64 -8.98
C TYR A 247 -2.41 -0.76 -9.61
N LEU A 248 -3.40 -1.61 -9.32
CA LEU A 248 -3.46 -2.98 -9.85
C LEU A 248 -3.89 -3.02 -11.32
N LYS A 249 -4.76 -2.11 -11.76
CA LYS A 249 -5.12 -1.96 -13.18
C LYS A 249 -3.93 -1.58 -14.04
N ASP A 250 -3.06 -0.70 -13.56
CA ASP A 250 -1.81 -0.33 -14.24
C ASP A 250 -0.84 -1.53 -14.35
N GLN A 251 -0.97 -2.54 -13.48
CA GLN A 251 -0.28 -3.84 -13.56
C GLN A 251 -1.00 -4.88 -14.42
N GLY A 252 -2.11 -4.54 -15.08
CA GLY A 252 -2.86 -5.42 -15.97
C GLY A 252 -3.85 -6.36 -15.28
N ILE A 253 -4.17 -6.14 -14.00
CA ILE A 253 -5.21 -6.91 -13.30
C ILE A 253 -6.58 -6.29 -13.59
N ARG A 254 -7.55 -7.13 -13.99
CA ARG A 254 -8.91 -6.72 -14.34
C ARG A 254 -9.65 -6.18 -13.10
N HIS A 255 -10.53 -5.21 -13.32
CA HIS A 255 -11.28 -4.54 -12.24
C HIS A 255 -12.22 -5.49 -11.49
N ASP A 256 -12.86 -6.42 -12.18
CA ASP A 256 -13.76 -7.42 -11.61
C ASP A 256 -13.03 -8.40 -10.66
N ILE A 257 -11.77 -8.76 -10.98
CA ILE A 257 -10.90 -9.56 -10.11
C ILE A 257 -10.60 -8.81 -8.81
N ILE A 258 -10.29 -7.52 -8.92
CA ILE A 258 -9.99 -6.68 -7.75
C ILE A 258 -11.25 -6.54 -6.88
N ASP A 259 -12.41 -6.29 -7.48
CA ASP A 259 -13.68 -6.18 -6.77
C ASP A 259 -14.10 -7.49 -6.10
N ALA A 260 -13.82 -8.64 -6.72
CA ALA A 260 -14.03 -9.96 -6.14
C ALA A 260 -13.18 -10.20 -4.87
N CYS A 261 -11.95 -9.68 -4.86
CA CYS A 261 -11.06 -9.78 -3.69
C CYS A 261 -11.41 -8.79 -2.58
N ILE A 262 -11.82 -7.56 -2.92
CA ILE A 262 -12.26 -6.53 -1.96
C ILE A 262 -13.52 -6.98 -1.21
N ALA A 263 -14.37 -7.80 -1.81
CA ALA A 263 -15.59 -8.31 -1.19
C ALA A 263 -15.32 -9.34 -0.07
N MET A 264 -14.10 -9.83 0.06
CA MET A 264 -13.72 -10.84 1.05
C MET A 264 -13.30 -10.22 2.38
N ASP A 265 -13.37 -11.02 3.44
CA ASP A 265 -12.83 -10.65 4.75
C ASP A 265 -11.31 -10.44 4.67
N GLY A 266 -10.79 -9.55 5.54
CA GLY A 266 -9.38 -9.15 5.55
C GLY A 266 -9.02 -8.18 4.42
N ASN A 267 -10.00 -7.48 3.86
CA ASN A 267 -9.81 -6.50 2.80
C ASN A 267 -9.12 -5.19 3.27
N ASP A 268 -8.87 -5.07 4.55
CA ASP A 268 -8.09 -3.99 5.17
C ASP A 268 -6.58 -4.31 5.24
N ASP A 269 -6.18 -5.54 4.94
CA ASP A 269 -4.78 -5.89 4.67
C ASP A 269 -4.51 -5.79 3.16
N ILE A 270 -3.88 -4.69 2.76
CA ILE A 270 -3.60 -4.38 1.35
C ILE A 270 -2.72 -5.45 0.69
N ASN A 271 -1.72 -5.97 1.40
CA ASN A 271 -0.81 -6.96 0.85
C ASN A 271 -1.52 -8.31 0.63
N LEU A 272 -2.34 -8.73 1.60
CA LEU A 272 -3.19 -9.92 1.49
C LEU A 272 -4.12 -9.82 0.27
N LEU A 273 -4.79 -8.66 0.10
CA LEU A 273 -5.69 -8.40 -1.02
C LEU A 273 -4.96 -8.50 -2.37
N VAL A 274 -3.75 -7.93 -2.46
CA VAL A 274 -2.93 -7.99 -3.68
C VAL A 274 -2.47 -9.41 -4.00
N LYS A 275 -2.06 -10.19 -3.00
CA LYS A 275 -1.70 -11.61 -3.18
C LYS A 275 -2.88 -12.40 -3.74
N ARG A 276 -4.09 -12.22 -3.19
CA ARG A 276 -5.33 -12.83 -3.72
C ARG A 276 -5.59 -12.43 -5.16
N ALA A 277 -5.57 -11.14 -5.46
CA ALA A 277 -5.87 -10.61 -6.78
C ALA A 277 -4.89 -11.12 -7.85
N ARG A 278 -3.60 -11.20 -7.52
CA ARG A 278 -2.58 -11.76 -8.42
C ARG A 278 -2.80 -13.24 -8.67
N ALA A 279 -3.02 -14.05 -7.63
CA ALA A 279 -3.26 -15.48 -7.77
C ALA A 279 -4.51 -15.77 -8.61
N LEU A 280 -5.61 -15.06 -8.35
CA LEU A 280 -6.85 -15.18 -9.12
C LEU A 280 -6.64 -14.74 -10.59
N SER A 281 -5.93 -13.64 -10.82
CA SER A 281 -5.61 -13.14 -12.17
C SER A 281 -4.80 -14.16 -12.98
N GLU A 282 -3.78 -14.78 -12.37
CA GLU A 282 -2.98 -15.81 -13.05
C GLU A 282 -3.82 -17.06 -13.36
N THR A 283 -4.65 -17.51 -12.43
CA THR A 283 -5.52 -18.67 -12.65
C THR A 283 -6.51 -18.41 -13.79
N LEU A 284 -7.10 -17.22 -13.88
CA LEU A 284 -8.06 -16.87 -14.92
C LEU A 284 -7.45 -16.70 -16.33
N LYS A 285 -6.14 -16.69 -16.45
CA LYS A 285 -5.47 -16.77 -17.77
C LYS A 285 -5.50 -18.18 -18.35
N THR A 286 -5.64 -19.20 -17.49
CA THR A 286 -5.71 -20.61 -17.90
C THR A 286 -7.11 -21.01 -18.35
N ASP A 287 -7.21 -22.01 -19.22
CA ASP A 287 -8.51 -22.55 -19.64
C ASP A 287 -9.23 -23.26 -18.49
N ASP A 288 -8.50 -23.91 -17.59
CA ASP A 288 -9.08 -24.54 -16.40
C ASP A 288 -9.70 -23.53 -15.45
N GLY A 289 -9.04 -22.38 -15.24
CA GLY A 289 -9.56 -21.29 -14.44
C GLY A 289 -10.83 -20.66 -15.06
N LYS A 290 -10.84 -20.40 -16.37
CA LYS A 290 -12.01 -19.87 -17.07
C LYS A 290 -13.22 -20.81 -16.97
N ASN A 291 -12.99 -22.11 -17.23
CA ASN A 291 -14.03 -23.12 -17.18
C ASN A 291 -14.54 -23.36 -15.75
N LEU A 292 -13.66 -23.29 -14.73
CA LEU A 292 -14.06 -23.32 -13.33
C LEU A 292 -15.04 -22.19 -13.02
N ILE A 293 -14.79 -20.96 -13.46
CA ILE A 293 -15.70 -19.82 -13.28
C ILE A 293 -17.05 -20.07 -13.96
N GLN A 294 -17.06 -20.64 -15.16
CA GLN A 294 -18.31 -20.97 -15.85
C GLN A 294 -19.11 -22.03 -15.07
N GLY A 295 -18.45 -23.10 -14.62
CA GLY A 295 -19.07 -24.14 -13.78
C GLY A 295 -19.62 -23.57 -12.47
N PHE A 296 -18.83 -22.72 -11.79
CA PHE A 296 -19.25 -22.00 -10.59
C PHE A 296 -20.51 -21.15 -10.84
N LYS A 297 -20.49 -20.31 -11.90
CA LYS A 297 -21.62 -19.45 -12.23
C LYS A 297 -22.88 -20.26 -12.50
N ARG A 298 -22.76 -21.38 -13.23
CA ARG A 298 -23.89 -22.28 -13.50
C ARG A 298 -24.43 -22.84 -12.19
N ALA A 299 -23.57 -23.35 -11.30
CA ALA A 299 -23.96 -23.85 -9.99
C ALA A 299 -24.67 -22.78 -9.15
N ASN A 300 -24.09 -21.59 -9.06
CA ASN A 300 -24.62 -20.49 -8.28
C ASN A 300 -25.96 -20.00 -8.82
N ASN A 301 -26.13 -19.88 -10.14
CA ASN A 301 -27.39 -19.44 -10.76
C ASN A 301 -28.53 -20.44 -10.49
N ILE A 302 -28.29 -21.75 -10.67
CA ILE A 302 -29.29 -22.78 -10.39
C ILE A 302 -29.67 -22.76 -8.91
N LEU A 303 -28.67 -22.69 -8.02
CA LEU A 303 -28.89 -22.65 -6.58
C LEU A 303 -29.70 -21.41 -6.16
N SER A 304 -29.31 -20.21 -6.61
CA SER A 304 -30.01 -18.97 -6.27
C SER A 304 -31.44 -18.93 -6.79
N GLN A 305 -31.71 -19.50 -7.96
CA GLN A 305 -33.08 -19.65 -8.49
C GLN A 305 -33.91 -20.60 -7.64
N ALA A 306 -33.33 -21.74 -7.19
CA ALA A 306 -34.01 -22.66 -6.34
C ALA A 306 -34.30 -22.09 -4.94
N GLU A 307 -33.30 -21.41 -4.35
CA GLU A 307 -33.44 -20.71 -3.06
C GLU A 307 -34.56 -19.66 -3.11
N ALA A 308 -34.61 -18.86 -4.18
CA ALA A 308 -35.64 -17.84 -4.37
C ALA A 308 -37.04 -18.48 -4.61
N GLY A 309 -37.14 -19.56 -5.39
CA GLY A 309 -38.39 -20.26 -5.67
C GLY A 309 -38.97 -21.04 -4.50
N ASP A 310 -38.10 -21.67 -3.73
CA ASP A 310 -38.50 -22.52 -2.61
C ASP A 310 -38.60 -21.74 -1.28
N GLY A 311 -38.08 -20.50 -1.23
CA GLY A 311 -38.07 -19.64 -0.03
C GLY A 311 -37.21 -20.18 1.09
N VAL A 312 -36.20 -21.02 0.78
CA VAL A 312 -35.27 -21.63 1.74
C VAL A 312 -33.85 -21.58 1.25
N GLU A 313 -32.89 -21.50 2.17
CA GLU A 313 -31.47 -21.62 1.91
C GLU A 313 -31.01 -23.08 1.95
N TYR A 314 -30.16 -23.46 1.00
CA TYR A 314 -29.61 -24.83 0.93
C TYR A 314 -28.18 -24.83 1.52
N SER A 315 -28.08 -24.80 2.87
CA SER A 315 -26.82 -24.69 3.61
C SER A 315 -26.53 -25.83 4.58
N TYR A 316 -27.42 -26.83 4.65
CA TYR A 316 -27.34 -27.93 5.64
C TYR A 316 -26.33 -29.03 5.28
N GLY A 317 -25.64 -28.91 4.18
CA GLY A 317 -24.70 -29.92 3.70
C GLY A 317 -25.35 -30.99 2.84
N ALA A 318 -24.58 -31.58 1.94
CA ALA A 318 -24.95 -32.70 1.10
C ALA A 318 -24.37 -34.00 1.69
N ASP A 319 -25.06 -35.10 1.52
CA ASP A 319 -24.63 -36.44 1.99
C ASP A 319 -24.48 -37.40 0.80
N VAL A 320 -23.34 -38.04 0.67
CA VAL A 320 -23.03 -38.99 -0.41
C VAL A 320 -23.97 -40.20 -0.45
N LYS A 321 -24.64 -40.53 0.66
CA LYS A 321 -25.66 -41.62 0.71
C LYS A 321 -26.83 -41.41 -0.25
N PHE A 322 -27.15 -40.15 -0.55
CA PHE A 322 -28.24 -39.80 -1.45
C PHE A 322 -27.77 -39.56 -2.89
N ALA A 323 -26.49 -39.83 -3.20
CA ALA A 323 -25.97 -39.79 -4.55
C ALA A 323 -26.43 -41.00 -5.37
N GLU A 324 -27.18 -40.76 -6.42
CA GLU A 324 -27.71 -41.79 -7.32
C GLU A 324 -26.73 -42.17 -8.40
N THR A 325 -25.93 -41.17 -8.93
CA THR A 325 -25.03 -41.38 -10.05
C THR A 325 -23.55 -41.44 -9.61
N GLU A 326 -22.70 -41.92 -10.51
CA GLU A 326 -21.26 -41.97 -10.29
C GLU A 326 -20.67 -40.56 -10.29
N GLU A 327 -21.16 -39.67 -11.15
CA GLU A 327 -20.71 -38.29 -11.27
C GLU A 327 -21.02 -37.50 -9.99
N GLU A 328 -22.17 -37.76 -9.31
CA GLU A 328 -22.43 -37.19 -7.99
C GLU A 328 -21.37 -37.63 -6.98
N ARG A 329 -21.06 -38.94 -6.90
CA ARG A 329 -20.07 -39.49 -5.98
C ARG A 329 -18.64 -38.95 -6.29
N ASN A 330 -18.30 -38.86 -7.57
CA ASN A 330 -17.00 -38.27 -8.01
C ASN A 330 -16.86 -36.81 -7.61
N LEU A 331 -17.94 -36.04 -7.74
CA LEU A 331 -17.95 -34.65 -7.31
C LEU A 331 -17.79 -34.50 -5.79
N PHE A 332 -18.45 -35.34 -4.99
CA PHE A 332 -18.24 -35.39 -3.53
C PHE A 332 -16.78 -35.64 -3.18
N GLY A 333 -16.14 -36.66 -3.76
CA GLY A 333 -14.74 -36.99 -3.53
C GLY A 333 -13.79 -35.91 -3.96
N ALA A 334 -14.07 -35.24 -5.09
CA ALA A 334 -13.28 -34.11 -5.57
C ALA A 334 -13.37 -32.90 -4.64
N LEU A 335 -14.56 -32.55 -4.13
CA LEU A 335 -14.75 -31.47 -3.17
C LEU A 335 -14.02 -31.78 -1.85
N ASP A 336 -14.15 -33.02 -1.32
CA ASP A 336 -13.43 -33.45 -0.11
C ASP A 336 -11.90 -33.27 -0.28
N THR A 337 -11.37 -33.75 -1.41
CA THR A 337 -9.94 -33.64 -1.73
C THR A 337 -9.47 -32.21 -1.86
N SER A 338 -10.27 -31.37 -2.52
CA SER A 338 -9.93 -29.96 -2.72
C SER A 338 -9.98 -29.16 -1.41
N GLU A 339 -10.98 -29.37 -0.56
CA GLU A 339 -11.09 -28.69 0.74
C GLU A 339 -9.89 -28.97 1.65
N VAL A 340 -9.42 -30.24 1.67
CA VAL A 340 -8.22 -30.64 2.44
C VAL A 340 -6.97 -29.87 1.99
N LYS A 341 -6.87 -29.49 0.73
CA LYS A 341 -5.76 -28.69 0.17
C LYS A 341 -5.98 -27.20 0.33
N ILE A 342 -7.19 -26.70 0.09
CA ILE A 342 -7.53 -25.28 0.11
C ILE A 342 -7.39 -24.71 1.53
N LYS A 343 -7.93 -25.37 2.55
CA LYS A 343 -7.92 -24.86 3.94
C LYS A 343 -6.51 -24.53 4.47
N PRO A 344 -5.51 -25.43 4.39
CA PRO A 344 -4.15 -25.10 4.81
C PRO A 344 -3.50 -24.01 3.96
N ALA A 345 -3.74 -24.01 2.64
CA ALA A 345 -3.22 -23.01 1.73
C ALA A 345 -3.76 -21.61 2.06
N MET A 346 -5.06 -21.50 2.38
CA MET A 346 -5.68 -20.24 2.83
C MET A 346 -5.07 -19.73 4.15
N VAL A 347 -4.84 -20.61 5.12
CA VAL A 347 -4.20 -20.25 6.40
C VAL A 347 -2.77 -19.78 6.16
N ALA A 348 -2.05 -20.42 5.25
CA ALA A 348 -0.68 -20.04 4.87
C ALA A 348 -0.63 -18.82 3.90
N GLN A 349 -1.78 -18.26 3.49
CA GLN A 349 -1.90 -17.22 2.48
C GLN A 349 -1.28 -17.63 1.11
N ASP A 350 -1.18 -18.93 0.84
CA ASP A 350 -0.75 -19.48 -0.45
C ASP A 350 -1.96 -19.59 -1.39
N PHE A 351 -2.39 -18.44 -1.90
CA PHE A 351 -3.54 -18.37 -2.79
C PHE A 351 -3.31 -19.07 -4.13
N ALA A 352 -2.07 -19.19 -4.57
CA ALA A 352 -1.74 -19.92 -5.80
C ALA A 352 -2.05 -21.42 -5.65
N SER A 353 -1.65 -22.04 -4.54
CA SER A 353 -1.98 -23.43 -4.23
C SER A 353 -3.48 -23.62 -4.00
N ALA A 354 -4.15 -22.69 -3.33
CA ALA A 354 -5.59 -22.73 -3.14
C ALA A 354 -6.33 -22.69 -4.49
N MET A 355 -5.96 -21.78 -5.39
CA MET A 355 -6.53 -21.66 -6.73
C MET A 355 -6.25 -22.87 -7.60
N SER A 356 -5.03 -23.44 -7.55
CA SER A 356 -4.70 -24.69 -8.23
C SER A 356 -5.57 -25.86 -7.76
N ALA A 357 -5.81 -25.99 -6.45
CA ALA A 357 -6.69 -27.01 -5.90
C ALA A 357 -8.15 -26.80 -6.35
N MET A 358 -8.64 -25.57 -6.41
CA MET A 358 -9.97 -25.27 -6.96
C MET A 358 -10.08 -25.61 -8.45
N ALA A 359 -9.07 -25.33 -9.25
CA ALA A 359 -9.07 -25.61 -10.69
C ALA A 359 -9.29 -27.10 -10.98
N THR A 360 -8.86 -28.01 -10.08
CA THR A 360 -9.11 -29.45 -10.22
C THR A 360 -10.60 -29.83 -10.15
N LEU A 361 -11.47 -28.94 -9.63
CA LEU A 361 -12.92 -29.16 -9.57
C LEU A 361 -13.62 -28.99 -10.92
N ARG A 362 -12.97 -28.41 -11.92
CA ARG A 362 -13.53 -28.20 -13.25
C ARG A 362 -14.15 -29.48 -13.81
N THR A 363 -13.34 -30.50 -14.03
CA THR A 363 -13.79 -31.76 -14.67
C THR A 363 -14.94 -32.45 -13.96
N PRO A 364 -14.90 -32.64 -12.61
CA PRO A 364 -16.04 -33.25 -11.91
C PRO A 364 -17.30 -32.37 -11.89
N ILE A 365 -17.18 -31.03 -11.91
CA ILE A 365 -18.32 -30.11 -12.03
C ILE A 365 -18.94 -30.23 -13.42
N ASP A 366 -18.17 -30.23 -14.48
CA ASP A 366 -18.66 -30.36 -15.85
C ASP A 366 -19.37 -31.71 -16.03
N ALA A 367 -18.76 -32.84 -15.62
CA ALA A 367 -19.36 -34.16 -15.69
C ALA A 367 -20.69 -34.25 -14.91
N PHE A 368 -20.74 -33.64 -13.73
CA PHE A 368 -21.95 -33.56 -12.93
C PHE A 368 -23.09 -32.82 -13.68
N PHE A 369 -22.81 -31.69 -14.28
CA PHE A 369 -23.83 -30.94 -15.03
C PHE A 369 -24.24 -31.56 -16.35
N GLU A 370 -23.43 -32.44 -16.93
CA GLU A 370 -23.75 -33.19 -18.15
C GLU A 370 -24.69 -34.40 -17.83
N ALA A 371 -24.43 -35.08 -16.73
CA ALA A 371 -25.10 -36.35 -16.41
C ALA A 371 -26.26 -36.21 -15.44
N VAL A 372 -26.32 -35.14 -14.60
CA VAL A 372 -27.25 -35.04 -13.49
C VAL A 372 -28.31 -33.96 -13.70
N GLN A 373 -29.58 -34.37 -13.66
CA GLN A 373 -30.73 -33.48 -13.62
C GLN A 373 -30.96 -32.98 -12.20
N ILE A 374 -30.67 -31.71 -11.91
CA ILE A 374 -30.74 -31.13 -10.55
C ILE A 374 -32.18 -31.22 -9.97
N ASN A 375 -33.19 -30.83 -10.76
CA ASN A 375 -34.60 -30.90 -10.35
C ASN A 375 -35.13 -32.33 -10.53
N SER A 376 -34.81 -33.21 -9.59
CA SER A 376 -35.35 -34.54 -9.50
C SER A 376 -36.77 -34.52 -8.93
N ASP A 377 -37.62 -35.46 -9.38
CA ASP A 377 -38.97 -35.67 -8.81
C ASP A 377 -38.92 -36.16 -7.35
N ASN A 378 -37.80 -36.75 -6.94
CA ASN A 378 -37.56 -37.14 -5.55
C ASN A 378 -37.10 -35.92 -4.73
N PRO A 379 -37.89 -35.41 -3.76
CA PRO A 379 -37.55 -34.21 -3.00
C PRO A 379 -36.25 -34.36 -2.19
N THR A 380 -35.93 -35.55 -1.70
CA THR A 380 -34.70 -35.78 -0.94
C THR A 380 -33.45 -35.69 -1.83
N VAL A 381 -33.52 -36.28 -3.02
CA VAL A 381 -32.45 -36.26 -4.00
C VAL A 381 -32.26 -34.83 -4.52
N ARG A 382 -33.36 -34.15 -4.87
CA ARG A 382 -33.32 -32.73 -5.30
C ARG A 382 -32.64 -31.85 -4.25
N ARG A 383 -33.07 -32.00 -2.98
CA ARG A 383 -32.45 -31.22 -1.86
C ARG A 383 -30.97 -31.53 -1.70
N ASN A 384 -30.58 -32.81 -1.82
CA ASN A 384 -29.18 -33.21 -1.73
C ASN A 384 -28.33 -32.60 -2.84
N ARG A 385 -28.83 -32.58 -4.09
CA ARG A 385 -28.18 -31.96 -5.25
C ARG A 385 -28.03 -30.45 -5.07
N LEU A 386 -29.05 -29.75 -4.56
CA LEU A 386 -28.96 -28.30 -4.28
C LEU A 386 -27.98 -28.02 -3.13
N ASN A 387 -27.92 -28.82 -2.08
CA ASN A 387 -26.88 -28.72 -1.06
C ASN A 387 -25.47 -28.97 -1.62
N LEU A 388 -25.32 -29.85 -2.62
CA LEU A 388 -24.05 -30.09 -3.30
C LEU A 388 -23.62 -28.87 -4.13
N LEU A 389 -24.55 -28.19 -4.81
CA LEU A 389 -24.29 -26.90 -5.46
C LEU A 389 -23.86 -25.82 -4.47
N SER A 390 -24.51 -25.78 -3.28
CA SER A 390 -24.11 -24.86 -2.21
C SER A 390 -22.69 -25.15 -1.72
N ARG A 391 -22.28 -26.41 -1.66
CA ARG A 391 -20.90 -26.78 -1.32
C ARG A 391 -19.90 -26.29 -2.38
N ILE A 392 -20.23 -26.43 -3.68
CA ILE A 392 -19.42 -25.86 -4.77
C ILE A 392 -19.28 -24.34 -4.57
N ARG A 393 -20.41 -23.63 -4.32
CA ARG A 393 -20.41 -22.19 -4.05
C ARG A 393 -19.46 -21.83 -2.91
N THR A 394 -19.55 -22.51 -1.78
CA THR A 394 -18.73 -22.27 -0.58
C THR A 394 -17.25 -22.50 -0.84
N VAL A 395 -16.89 -23.62 -1.46
CA VAL A 395 -15.49 -23.96 -1.76
C VAL A 395 -14.89 -22.96 -2.74
N CYS A 396 -15.59 -22.66 -3.84
CA CYS A 396 -15.09 -21.76 -4.86
C CYS A 396 -15.03 -20.29 -4.41
N SER A 397 -15.92 -19.88 -3.48
CA SER A 397 -15.91 -18.49 -2.95
C SER A 397 -14.94 -18.31 -1.78
N SER A 398 -14.12 -19.30 -1.41
CA SER A 398 -13.22 -19.18 -0.26
C SER A 398 -12.04 -18.25 -0.51
N VAL A 399 -11.58 -18.08 -1.75
CA VAL A 399 -10.49 -17.17 -2.11
C VAL A 399 -10.98 -15.78 -2.51
N ALA A 400 -12.07 -15.70 -3.28
CA ALA A 400 -12.64 -14.46 -3.79
C ALA A 400 -14.15 -14.62 -4.05
N ASP A 401 -14.90 -13.53 -4.05
CA ASP A 401 -16.30 -13.53 -4.47
C ASP A 401 -16.40 -13.68 -6.01
N LEU A 402 -16.43 -14.93 -6.45
CA LEU A 402 -16.46 -15.24 -7.89
C LEU A 402 -17.74 -14.80 -8.60
N THR A 403 -18.78 -14.38 -7.87
CA THR A 403 -20.00 -13.82 -8.48
C THR A 403 -19.75 -12.48 -9.18
N LYS A 404 -18.68 -11.78 -8.80
CA LYS A 404 -18.25 -10.49 -9.37
C LYS A 404 -17.41 -10.61 -10.63
N ILE A 405 -16.92 -11.80 -10.95
CA ILE A 405 -16.06 -12.01 -12.12
C ILE A 405 -16.90 -11.93 -13.40
N GLU A 406 -16.48 -11.09 -14.35
CA GLU A 406 -17.10 -10.94 -15.65
C GLU A 406 -16.59 -12.02 -16.63
N GLY A 407 -17.44 -12.48 -17.55
CA GLY A 407 -17.05 -13.43 -18.61
C GLY A 407 -17.86 -14.67 -18.67
#